data_c973dbddb914518e496a2171e8a09c43
#
_entry.id   c973dbddb914518e496a2171e8a09c43
#
_cell.length_a   1.000
_cell.length_b   1.000
_cell.length_c   1.000
_cell.angle_alpha   90.00
_cell.angle_beta   90.00
_cell.angle_gamma   90.00
#
_symmetry.space_group_name_H-M   'P 1'
#
loop_
_entity.id
_entity.type
_entity.pdbx_description
1 polymer ?
#
loop_
_entity_poly.entity_id
_entity_poly.type
_entity_poly.pdbx_seq_one_letter_code
_entity_poly.pdbx_strand_id
1 'polypeptide(L)'
;MQISKKISAMILSFVLVIASFGTANAAKRLTAAVADWTGGEITCQVAVSILEDELGYKVKRVVFPSGTGLWEAIAAGEIDFACESWPSYAEADTVMLKGPLVYDGETKFMYEGDGSVKLLGTSGIIGLSDYYIPKYAADKFGIKTWKDLNKHKKEFATIETGNRGRLIGCPVAGWNCHDQKRLDLLGIDFQADELGTEAAAIAE
;
A
#
# COMPACT_ATOMS: atom_id res chain seq x y z
N MET A 1 25.34 43.67 -53.90
CA MET A 1 24.29 43.80 -52.85
C MET A 1 23.26 42.60 -52.79
N GLN A 2 23.27 41.68 -53.74
CA GLN A 2 22.37 40.52 -53.76
C GLN A 2 22.88 39.28 -52.96
N ILE A 3 24.20 39.16 -52.79
CA ILE A 3 24.81 38.01 -52.12
C ILE A 3 24.56 38.05 -50.60
N SER A 4 24.55 39.24 -49.99
CA SER A 4 24.32 39.39 -48.53
C SER A 4 22.90 38.98 -48.09
N LYS A 5 21.89 39.23 -48.94
CA LYS A 5 20.50 38.87 -48.64
C LYS A 5 20.25 37.36 -48.68
N LYS A 6 20.96 36.64 -49.56
CA LYS A 6 20.85 35.17 -49.68
C LYS A 6 21.54 34.47 -48.50
N ILE A 7 22.68 35.00 -48.03
CA ILE A 7 23.40 34.48 -46.87
C ILE A 7 22.59 34.71 -45.59
N SER A 8 22.00 35.90 -45.40
CA SER A 8 21.14 36.21 -44.27
C SER A 8 19.91 35.32 -44.19
N ALA A 9 19.26 35.02 -45.33
CA ALA A 9 18.13 34.13 -45.41
C ALA A 9 18.50 32.68 -45.08
N MET A 10 19.66 32.21 -45.47
CA MET A 10 20.16 30.86 -45.21
C MET A 10 20.53 30.67 -43.74
N ILE A 11 21.13 31.69 -43.10
CA ILE A 11 21.44 31.67 -41.67
C ILE A 11 20.15 31.68 -40.83
N LEU A 12 19.16 32.50 -41.22
CA LEU A 12 17.87 32.57 -40.53
C LEU A 12 17.10 31.24 -40.61
N SER A 13 17.13 30.55 -41.75
CA SER A 13 16.52 29.24 -41.93
C SER A 13 17.22 28.16 -41.10
N PHE A 14 18.53 28.21 -40.95
CA PHE A 14 19.29 27.26 -40.14
C PHE A 14 19.05 27.44 -38.64
N VAL A 15 18.89 28.70 -38.17
CA VAL A 15 18.56 29.02 -36.78
C VAL A 15 17.12 28.56 -36.44
N LEU A 16 16.17 28.69 -37.37
CA LEU A 16 14.79 28.19 -37.14
C LEU A 16 14.72 26.68 -37.05
N VAL A 17 15.53 25.93 -37.79
CA VAL A 17 15.56 24.46 -37.74
C VAL A 17 16.18 23.99 -36.44
N ILE A 18 17.18 24.66 -35.89
CA ILE A 18 17.77 24.29 -34.59
C ILE A 18 16.82 24.61 -33.45
N ALA A 19 15.99 25.65 -33.54
CA ALA A 19 14.98 25.95 -32.52
C ALA A 19 13.84 24.95 -32.47
N SER A 20 13.63 24.12 -33.49
CA SER A 20 12.59 23.11 -33.57
C SER A 20 12.99 21.78 -32.89
N PHE A 21 14.25 21.57 -32.55
CA PHE A 21 14.74 20.37 -31.87
C PHE A 21 14.85 20.51 -30.34
N GLY A 22 14.40 21.62 -29.77
CA GLY A 22 14.68 22.01 -28.38
C GLY A 22 13.56 21.86 -27.36
N THR A 23 12.48 21.11 -27.62
CA THR A 23 11.59 20.68 -26.54
C THR A 23 11.87 19.23 -26.18
N ALA A 24 13.07 18.98 -25.66
CA ALA A 24 13.21 17.82 -24.79
C ALA A 24 12.25 18.03 -23.63
N ASN A 25 11.05 17.43 -23.70
CA ASN A 25 10.17 17.33 -22.55
C ASN A 25 10.99 16.65 -21.45
N ALA A 26 11.50 17.45 -20.51
CA ALA A 26 12.13 16.89 -19.33
C ALA A 26 11.08 15.96 -18.71
N ALA A 27 11.39 14.67 -18.68
CA ALA A 27 10.46 13.68 -18.11
C ALA A 27 10.04 14.15 -16.72
N LYS A 28 8.75 14.29 -16.50
CA LYS A 28 8.19 14.64 -15.19
C LYS A 28 8.62 13.56 -14.21
N ARG A 29 9.14 13.98 -13.08
CA ARG A 29 9.61 13.06 -12.03
C ARG A 29 8.56 12.95 -10.96
N LEU A 30 8.32 11.73 -10.49
CA LEU A 30 7.41 11.41 -9.39
C LEU A 30 8.13 10.53 -8.38
N THR A 31 7.71 10.61 -7.13
CA THR A 31 8.12 9.71 -6.06
C THR A 31 6.91 8.89 -5.62
N ALA A 32 6.99 7.58 -5.77
CA ALA A 32 5.96 6.63 -5.35
C ALA A 32 6.33 6.02 -4.00
N ALA A 33 5.39 5.99 -3.08
CA ALA A 33 5.48 5.10 -1.92
C ALA A 33 5.11 3.68 -2.32
N VAL A 34 6.00 2.75 -2.04
CA VAL A 34 5.79 1.32 -2.23
C VAL A 34 5.55 0.70 -0.87
N ALA A 35 4.45 0.00 -0.71
CA ALA A 35 4.16 -0.70 0.54
C ALA A 35 5.20 -1.81 0.82
N ASP A 36 5.39 -2.13 2.08
CA ASP A 36 6.39 -3.07 2.59
C ASP A 36 5.90 -4.53 2.62
N TRP A 37 5.03 -4.89 1.67
CA TRP A 37 4.49 -6.24 1.51
C TRP A 37 4.33 -6.60 0.02
N THR A 38 4.39 -7.89 -0.29
CA THR A 38 4.49 -8.40 -1.67
C THR A 38 3.36 -7.94 -2.58
N GLY A 39 2.11 -7.95 -2.12
CA GLY A 39 0.97 -7.51 -2.94
C GLY A 39 1.03 -6.03 -3.27
N GLY A 40 1.44 -5.20 -2.30
CA GLY A 40 1.62 -3.76 -2.51
C GLY A 40 2.77 -3.44 -3.45
N GLU A 41 3.89 -4.17 -3.37
CA GLU A 41 5.00 -4.04 -4.31
C GLU A 41 4.55 -4.33 -5.75
N ILE A 42 3.80 -5.42 -5.96
CA ILE A 42 3.28 -5.80 -7.29
C ILE A 42 2.33 -4.73 -7.80
N THR A 43 1.38 -4.29 -6.99
CA THR A 43 0.40 -3.25 -7.37
C THR A 43 1.12 -1.97 -7.78
N CYS A 44 2.11 -1.55 -7.00
CA CYS A 44 2.89 -0.36 -7.30
C CYS A 44 3.74 -0.53 -8.56
N GLN A 45 4.33 -1.71 -8.77
CA GLN A 45 5.11 -1.98 -9.97
C GLN A 45 4.25 -1.83 -11.24
N VAL A 46 3.03 -2.35 -11.23
CA VAL A 46 2.10 -2.20 -12.37
C VAL A 46 1.79 -0.72 -12.61
N ALA A 47 1.42 0.03 -11.59
CA ALA A 47 1.11 1.46 -11.72
C ALA A 47 2.30 2.26 -12.25
N VAL A 48 3.49 1.99 -11.71
CA VAL A 48 4.72 2.68 -12.12
C VAL A 48 5.09 2.33 -13.57
N SER A 49 4.96 1.06 -13.99
CA SER A 49 5.22 0.68 -15.37
C SER A 49 4.33 1.45 -16.35
N ILE A 50 3.04 1.62 -16.05
CA ILE A 50 2.13 2.41 -16.88
C ILE A 50 2.58 3.88 -16.94
N LEU A 51 2.96 4.46 -15.79
CA LEU A 51 3.43 5.84 -15.74
C LEU A 51 4.72 6.05 -16.54
N GLU A 52 5.65 5.10 -16.48
CA GLU A 52 6.94 5.19 -17.15
C GLU A 52 6.80 4.88 -18.66
N ASP A 53 6.15 3.77 -19.01
CA ASP A 53 6.12 3.25 -20.38
C ASP A 53 5.11 4.00 -21.27
N GLU A 54 3.92 4.32 -20.73
CA GLU A 54 2.85 4.92 -21.52
C GLU A 54 2.79 6.45 -21.38
N LEU A 55 3.19 7.00 -20.23
CA LEU A 55 3.03 8.43 -19.94
C LEU A 55 4.37 9.19 -19.85
N GLY A 56 5.49 8.48 -19.96
CA GLY A 56 6.83 9.07 -20.04
C GLY A 56 7.31 9.73 -18.74
N TYR A 57 6.75 9.36 -17.61
CA TYR A 57 7.26 9.80 -16.31
C TYR A 57 8.56 9.06 -15.95
N LYS A 58 9.28 9.59 -14.97
CA LYS A 58 10.35 8.87 -14.26
C LYS A 58 9.93 8.75 -12.80
N VAL A 59 9.77 7.55 -12.32
CA VAL A 59 9.25 7.31 -10.98
C VAL A 59 10.34 6.76 -10.06
N LYS A 60 10.64 7.52 -9.00
CA LYS A 60 11.46 7.04 -7.88
C LYS A 60 10.55 6.23 -6.96
N ARG A 61 10.92 5.00 -6.67
CA ARG A 61 10.23 4.12 -5.71
C ARG A 61 10.90 4.23 -4.36
N VAL A 62 10.11 4.43 -3.33
CA VAL A 62 10.56 4.47 -1.93
C VAL A 62 9.70 3.50 -1.14
N VAL A 63 10.33 2.49 -0.55
CA VAL A 63 9.62 1.61 0.38
C VAL A 63 9.23 2.44 1.59
N PHE A 64 7.95 2.46 1.87
CA PHE A 64 7.38 3.25 2.94
C PHE A 64 6.41 2.38 3.76
N PRO A 65 6.66 2.21 5.07
CA PRO A 65 5.75 1.46 5.92
C PRO A 65 4.34 2.04 5.85
N SER A 66 3.35 1.18 5.79
CA SER A 66 1.95 1.58 5.86
C SER A 66 1.65 2.31 7.18
N GLY A 67 0.71 3.24 7.15
CA GLY A 67 0.27 3.94 8.36
C GLY A 67 0.25 5.46 8.20
N THR A 68 0.07 6.14 9.32
CA THR A 68 -0.13 7.62 9.39
C THR A 68 1.01 8.40 8.74
N GLY A 69 2.26 7.98 8.96
CA GLY A 69 3.44 8.67 8.43
C GLY A 69 3.46 8.74 6.90
N LEU A 70 2.88 7.75 6.20
CA LEU A 70 2.74 7.78 4.75
C LEU A 70 1.88 8.96 4.29
N TRP A 71 0.75 9.15 4.93
CA TRP A 71 -0.17 10.24 4.59
C TRP A 71 0.41 11.61 4.88
N GLU A 72 1.15 11.73 5.97
CA GLU A 72 1.87 12.96 6.32
C GLU A 72 2.94 13.29 5.28
N ALA A 73 3.70 12.31 4.80
CA ALA A 73 4.70 12.49 3.76
C ALA A 73 4.09 12.91 2.40
N ILE A 74 2.91 12.37 2.05
CA ILE A 74 2.17 12.80 0.85
C ILE A 74 1.65 14.22 1.04
N ALA A 75 1.06 14.54 2.17
CA ALA A 75 0.57 15.88 2.47
C ALA A 75 1.67 16.94 2.47
N ALA A 76 2.88 16.58 2.91
CA ALA A 76 4.06 17.43 2.88
C ALA A 76 4.69 17.57 1.48
N GLY A 77 4.26 16.75 0.50
CA GLY A 77 4.82 16.73 -0.85
C GLY A 77 6.18 16.04 -0.96
N GLU A 78 6.56 15.23 0.02
CA GLU A 78 7.77 14.40 -0.02
C GLU A 78 7.56 13.14 -0.88
N ILE A 79 6.33 12.64 -0.89
CA ILE A 79 5.82 11.55 -1.71
C ILE A 79 4.71 12.10 -2.60
N ASP A 80 4.75 11.81 -3.90
CA ASP A 80 3.73 12.29 -4.84
C ASP A 80 2.47 11.42 -4.82
N PHE A 81 2.63 10.10 -4.65
CA PHE A 81 1.50 9.17 -4.56
C PHE A 81 1.85 7.86 -3.86
N ALA A 82 0.82 7.21 -3.33
CA ALA A 82 0.86 5.82 -2.89
C ALA A 82 0.01 4.96 -3.83
N CYS A 83 0.45 3.73 -4.08
CA CYS A 83 -0.18 2.85 -5.05
C CYS A 83 -1.41 2.13 -4.49
N GLU A 84 -1.57 2.14 -3.17
CA GLU A 84 -2.69 1.51 -2.50
C GLU A 84 -3.03 2.19 -1.18
N SER A 85 -4.27 2.01 -0.78
CA SER A 85 -4.77 2.35 0.56
C SER A 85 -5.82 1.32 0.95
N TRP A 86 -5.76 0.89 2.21
CA TRP A 86 -6.70 -0.06 2.80
C TRP A 86 -7.53 0.66 3.87
N PRO A 87 -8.63 1.33 3.50
CA PRO A 87 -9.37 2.22 4.39
C PRO A 87 -9.89 1.56 5.66
N SER A 88 -10.18 0.25 5.61
CA SER A 88 -10.68 -0.50 6.78
C SER A 88 -9.68 -0.58 7.94
N TYR A 89 -8.41 -0.28 7.68
CA TYR A 89 -7.34 -0.21 8.69
C TYR A 89 -6.95 1.22 9.07
N ALA A 90 -7.49 2.21 8.35
CA ALA A 90 -7.21 3.61 8.65
C ALA A 90 -7.97 4.04 9.91
N GLU A 91 -7.28 4.66 10.84
CA GLU A 91 -7.92 5.31 11.98
C GLU A 91 -8.57 6.61 11.54
N ALA A 92 -9.79 6.85 12.04
CA ALA A 92 -10.58 8.04 11.69
C ALA A 92 -9.93 9.36 12.10
N ASP A 93 -8.96 9.32 13.02
CA ASP A 93 -8.31 10.50 13.59
C ASP A 93 -6.94 10.80 12.97
N THR A 94 -6.56 10.18 11.87
CA THR A 94 -5.32 10.54 11.20
C THR A 94 -5.45 11.92 10.55
N VAL A 95 -4.34 12.63 10.40
CA VAL A 95 -4.28 13.99 9.81
C VAL A 95 -5.03 14.07 8.48
N MET A 96 -5.07 12.97 7.76
CA MET A 96 -5.69 12.86 6.44
C MET A 96 -7.16 12.49 6.45
N LEU A 97 -7.67 12.00 7.58
CA LEU A 97 -9.03 11.49 7.72
C LEU A 97 -9.79 12.27 8.78
N LYS A 98 -9.71 13.59 8.71
CA LYS A 98 -10.54 14.47 9.53
C LYS A 98 -11.97 14.45 9.04
N GLY A 99 -12.64 13.36 9.26
CA GLY A 99 -14.00 13.17 8.85
C GLY A 99 -14.39 11.70 8.84
N PRO A 100 -15.68 11.39 8.77
CA PRO A 100 -16.12 10.02 8.78
C PRO A 100 -15.66 9.29 7.52
N LEU A 101 -15.19 8.07 7.70
CA LEU A 101 -15.06 7.14 6.61
C LEU A 101 -16.47 6.77 6.16
N VAL A 102 -16.85 7.14 4.94
CA VAL A 102 -18.16 6.83 4.37
C VAL A 102 -18.04 5.59 3.49
N TYR A 103 -18.84 4.57 3.84
CA TYR A 103 -19.03 3.39 3.02
C TYR A 103 -20.41 3.45 2.38
N ASP A 104 -20.49 3.53 1.05
CA ASP A 104 -21.70 3.75 0.29
C ASP A 104 -22.40 2.47 -0.18
N GLY A 105 -22.01 1.32 0.32
CA GLY A 105 -22.59 0.03 -0.03
C GLY A 105 -22.16 -0.52 -1.40
N GLU A 106 -21.52 0.28 -2.24
CA GLU A 106 -20.99 -0.13 -3.54
C GLU A 106 -19.47 -0.44 -3.49
N THR A 107 -18.96 -0.70 -2.31
CA THR A 107 -17.51 -0.88 -2.06
C THR A 107 -16.64 0.35 -2.31
N LYS A 108 -17.24 1.53 -2.30
CA LYS A 108 -16.52 2.79 -2.39
C LYS A 108 -16.34 3.40 -1.00
N PHE A 109 -15.10 3.70 -0.69
CA PHE A 109 -14.77 4.45 0.51
C PHE A 109 -14.52 5.90 0.11
N MET A 110 -15.23 6.83 0.74
CA MET A 110 -15.00 8.25 0.58
C MET A 110 -14.30 8.79 1.81
N TYR A 111 -13.29 9.60 1.57
CA TYR A 111 -12.57 10.29 2.62
C TYR A 111 -12.92 11.77 2.57
N GLU A 112 -13.41 12.27 3.68
CA GLU A 112 -13.44 13.70 3.93
C GLU A 112 -12.22 14.04 4.77
N GLY A 113 -11.20 14.55 4.12
CA GLY A 113 -9.99 15.04 4.77
C GLY A 113 -9.90 16.55 4.69
N ASP A 114 -8.76 17.10 5.06
CA ASP A 114 -8.45 18.51 4.90
C ASP A 114 -8.10 18.90 3.45
N GLY A 115 -8.18 17.96 2.52
CA GLY A 115 -7.90 18.16 1.10
C GLY A 115 -6.42 18.12 0.74
N SER A 116 -5.53 17.85 1.69
CA SER A 116 -4.09 17.77 1.45
C SER A 116 -3.69 16.52 0.68
N VAL A 117 -4.50 15.47 0.71
CA VAL A 117 -4.34 14.25 -0.10
C VAL A 117 -5.64 13.94 -0.83
N LYS A 118 -5.54 13.39 -2.02
CA LYS A 118 -6.69 13.02 -2.85
C LYS A 118 -6.69 11.52 -3.12
N LEU A 119 -7.80 10.86 -2.82
CA LEU A 119 -8.05 9.52 -3.33
C LEU A 119 -8.39 9.61 -4.82
N LEU A 120 -7.64 8.88 -5.65
CA LEU A 120 -7.82 8.91 -7.11
C LEU A 120 -8.85 7.89 -7.60
N GLY A 121 -9.16 6.88 -6.79
CA GLY A 121 -10.12 5.85 -7.13
C GLY A 121 -9.69 4.48 -6.59
N THR A 122 -10.46 3.45 -6.95
CA THR A 122 -10.17 2.06 -6.57
C THR A 122 -9.26 1.39 -7.60
N SER A 123 -8.32 0.57 -7.12
CA SER A 123 -7.46 -0.25 -7.99
C SER A 123 -8.21 -1.45 -8.61
N GLY A 124 -9.43 -1.74 -8.14
CA GLY A 124 -10.18 -2.95 -8.51
C GLY A 124 -9.73 -4.21 -7.75
N ILE A 125 -8.75 -4.10 -6.85
CA ILE A 125 -8.29 -5.19 -6.01
C ILE A 125 -9.14 -5.22 -4.74
N ILE A 126 -9.73 -6.38 -4.45
CA ILE A 126 -10.52 -6.61 -3.23
C ILE A 126 -9.73 -7.57 -2.34
N GLY A 127 -9.40 -7.13 -1.13
CA GLY A 127 -8.77 -7.95 -0.10
C GLY A 127 -9.78 -8.33 0.97
N LEU A 128 -9.64 -9.54 1.50
CA LEU A 128 -10.33 -10.03 2.68
C LEU A 128 -9.30 -10.39 3.74
N SER A 129 -9.57 -9.99 4.98
CA SER A 129 -8.70 -10.33 6.11
C SER A 129 -9.41 -11.31 7.02
N ASP A 130 -8.88 -12.52 7.12
CA ASP A 130 -9.39 -13.59 7.94
C ASP A 130 -8.25 -14.29 8.66
N TYR A 131 -8.60 -15.08 9.68
CA TYR A 131 -7.68 -16.01 10.33
C TYR A 131 -7.80 -17.39 9.69
N TYR A 132 -6.67 -18.00 9.43
CA TYR A 132 -6.58 -19.29 8.77
C TYR A 132 -5.90 -20.29 9.67
N ILE A 133 -6.27 -21.56 9.55
CA ILE A 133 -5.55 -22.69 10.14
C ILE A 133 -5.23 -23.68 9.03
N PRO A 134 -4.13 -24.44 9.14
CA PRO A 134 -3.83 -25.47 8.17
C PRO A 134 -4.98 -26.49 8.08
N LYS A 135 -5.35 -26.86 6.85
CA LYS A 135 -6.45 -27.80 6.61
C LYS A 135 -6.27 -29.13 7.38
N TYR A 136 -5.04 -29.63 7.41
CA TYR A 136 -4.74 -30.86 8.15
C TYR A 136 -5.04 -30.75 9.65
N ALA A 137 -4.82 -29.58 10.25
CA ALA A 137 -5.14 -29.34 11.66
C ALA A 137 -6.65 -29.22 11.87
N ALA A 138 -7.36 -28.52 10.99
CA ALA A 138 -8.81 -28.44 11.02
C ALA A 138 -9.44 -29.83 10.95
N ASP A 139 -9.01 -30.66 10.02
CA ASP A 139 -9.51 -32.03 9.83
C ASP A 139 -9.18 -32.94 11.04
N LYS A 140 -7.93 -32.91 11.53
CA LYS A 140 -7.44 -33.73 12.62
C LYS A 140 -8.21 -33.46 13.94
N PHE A 141 -8.46 -32.18 14.23
CA PHE A 141 -9.08 -31.74 15.47
C PHE A 141 -10.58 -31.45 15.34
N GLY A 142 -11.15 -31.57 14.15
CA GLY A 142 -12.55 -31.27 13.87
C GLY A 142 -12.93 -29.80 14.07
N ILE A 143 -11.99 -28.86 13.83
CA ILE A 143 -12.22 -27.43 13.99
C ILE A 143 -13.00 -26.95 12.78
N LYS A 144 -14.20 -26.42 13.01
CA LYS A 144 -15.09 -25.89 11.96
C LYS A 144 -15.31 -24.39 12.09
N THR A 145 -15.16 -23.87 13.28
CA THR A 145 -15.38 -22.46 13.59
C THR A 145 -14.35 -21.96 14.60
N TRP A 146 -14.20 -20.65 14.70
CA TRP A 146 -13.33 -20.03 15.72
C TRP A 146 -13.69 -20.46 17.17
N LYS A 147 -14.94 -20.84 17.45
CA LYS A 147 -15.41 -21.30 18.77
C LYS A 147 -14.79 -22.64 19.19
N ASP A 148 -14.30 -23.38 18.22
CA ASP A 148 -13.66 -24.68 18.50
C ASP A 148 -12.20 -24.55 18.94
N LEU A 149 -11.56 -23.39 18.65
CA LEU A 149 -10.13 -23.14 18.86
C LEU A 149 -9.72 -23.35 20.34
N ASN A 150 -10.51 -22.84 21.29
CA ASN A 150 -10.16 -22.94 22.71
C ASN A 150 -10.07 -24.38 23.21
N LYS A 151 -10.85 -25.32 22.63
CA LYS A 151 -10.80 -26.74 22.98
C LYS A 151 -9.46 -27.38 22.61
N HIS A 152 -8.80 -26.82 21.57
CA HIS A 152 -7.59 -27.35 20.99
C HIS A 152 -6.40 -26.40 21.12
N LYS A 153 -6.48 -25.35 21.94
CA LYS A 153 -5.45 -24.36 22.09
C LYS A 153 -4.05 -24.90 22.40
N LYS A 154 -3.99 -26.01 23.15
CA LYS A 154 -2.71 -26.66 23.49
C LYS A 154 -2.00 -27.28 22.30
N GLU A 155 -2.73 -27.64 21.24
CA GLU A 155 -2.17 -28.19 20.01
C GLU A 155 -1.51 -27.11 19.15
N PHE A 156 -1.83 -25.85 19.44
CA PHE A 156 -1.26 -24.66 18.81
C PHE A 156 -0.33 -23.88 19.74
N ALA A 157 -0.06 -24.41 20.94
CA ALA A 157 0.80 -23.75 21.91
C ALA A 157 2.28 -23.96 21.59
N THR A 158 3.09 -22.98 21.95
CA THR A 158 4.57 -23.06 21.91
C THR A 158 5.12 -22.87 23.32
N ILE A 159 6.44 -22.98 23.46
CA ILE A 159 7.11 -22.72 24.73
C ILE A 159 6.84 -21.29 25.20
N GLU A 160 6.81 -20.34 24.28
CA GLU A 160 6.59 -18.91 24.53
C GLU A 160 5.15 -18.61 24.94
N THR A 161 4.18 -19.27 24.35
CA THR A 161 2.76 -19.06 24.65
C THR A 161 2.25 -19.86 25.83
N GLY A 162 3.03 -20.86 26.29
CA GLY A 162 2.70 -21.69 27.46
C GLY A 162 1.44 -22.52 27.25
N ASN A 163 0.33 -22.16 27.91
CA ASN A 163 -0.95 -22.86 27.79
C ASN A 163 -1.93 -22.23 26.80
N ARG A 164 -1.53 -21.12 26.16
CA ARG A 164 -2.33 -20.43 25.14
C ARG A 164 -1.96 -20.93 23.75
N GLY A 165 -2.92 -20.97 22.83
CA GLY A 165 -2.57 -21.18 21.43
C GLY A 165 -1.77 -20.01 20.87
N ARG A 166 -0.99 -20.24 19.82
CA ARG A 166 -0.26 -19.21 19.09
C ARG A 166 -1.03 -18.80 17.84
N LEU A 167 -1.18 -17.51 17.62
CA LEU A 167 -1.61 -16.92 16.37
C LEU A 167 -0.42 -16.17 15.77
N ILE A 168 -0.06 -16.48 14.53
CA ILE A 168 0.82 -15.62 13.75
C ILE A 168 -0.06 -14.48 13.25
N GLY A 169 0.10 -13.32 13.84
CA GLY A 169 -0.66 -12.11 13.53
C GLY A 169 -0.05 -11.30 12.40
N CYS A 170 -0.54 -10.09 12.23
CA CYS A 170 0.09 -9.14 11.33
C CYS A 170 1.55 -8.94 11.69
N PRO A 171 2.44 -8.88 10.70
CA PRO A 171 3.88 -8.89 10.96
C PRO A 171 4.38 -7.68 11.74
N VAL A 172 3.70 -6.54 11.61
CA VAL A 172 4.12 -5.29 12.28
C VAL A 172 2.92 -4.51 12.82
N ALA A 173 3.12 -3.83 13.94
CA ALA A 173 2.09 -3.02 14.60
C ALA A 173 1.55 -1.91 13.69
N GLY A 174 2.36 -1.37 12.78
CA GLY A 174 1.96 -0.32 11.84
C GLY A 174 0.83 -0.70 10.89
N TRP A 175 0.54 -1.99 10.73
CA TRP A 175 -0.61 -2.46 9.95
C TRP A 175 -1.95 -2.36 10.70
N ASN A 176 -1.94 -2.02 11.99
CA ASN A 176 -3.12 -1.78 12.82
C ASN A 176 -4.13 -2.94 12.85
N CYS A 177 -3.67 -4.17 12.79
CA CYS A 177 -4.54 -5.35 12.76
C CYS A 177 -5.22 -5.62 14.11
N HIS A 178 -4.61 -5.18 15.21
CA HIS A 178 -5.12 -5.33 16.57
C HIS A 178 -5.47 -6.79 16.94
N ASP A 179 -4.67 -7.76 16.49
CA ASP A 179 -4.96 -9.19 16.59
C ASP A 179 -5.19 -9.63 18.02
N GLN A 180 -4.34 -9.28 18.97
CA GLN A 180 -4.54 -9.64 20.37
C GLN A 180 -5.86 -9.11 20.91
N LYS A 181 -6.20 -7.85 20.61
CA LYS A 181 -7.47 -7.26 21.05
C LYS A 181 -8.69 -7.99 20.47
N ARG A 182 -8.59 -8.45 19.21
CA ARG A 182 -9.65 -9.25 18.58
C ARG A 182 -9.81 -10.62 19.25
N LEU A 183 -8.71 -11.31 19.54
CA LEU A 183 -8.71 -12.57 20.26
C LEU A 183 -9.37 -12.41 21.63
N ASP A 184 -8.98 -11.37 22.38
CA ASP A 184 -9.51 -11.10 23.72
C ASP A 184 -11.03 -10.81 23.68
N LEU A 185 -11.48 -10.00 22.74
CA LEU A 185 -12.91 -9.66 22.56
C LEU A 185 -13.76 -10.88 22.17
N LEU A 186 -13.19 -11.82 21.40
CA LEU A 186 -13.85 -13.06 21.01
C LEU A 186 -13.72 -14.15 22.08
N GLY A 187 -12.95 -13.92 23.14
CA GLY A 187 -12.68 -14.91 24.18
C GLY A 187 -11.86 -16.10 23.67
N ILE A 188 -11.01 -15.87 22.67
CA ILE A 188 -10.10 -16.89 22.11
C ILE A 188 -8.80 -16.84 22.90
N ASP A 189 -8.48 -17.90 23.62
CA ASP A 189 -7.30 -17.99 24.49
C ASP A 189 -6.04 -18.33 23.70
N PHE A 190 -5.69 -17.41 22.80
CA PHE A 190 -4.49 -17.43 21.97
C PHE A 190 -3.68 -16.16 22.24
N GLN A 191 -2.39 -16.27 21.95
CA GLN A 191 -1.46 -15.14 21.92
C GLN A 191 -1.13 -14.81 20.48
N ALA A 192 -1.25 -13.54 20.10
CA ALA A 192 -0.83 -13.06 18.80
C ALA A 192 0.66 -12.67 18.84
N ASP A 193 1.41 -13.19 17.89
CA ASP A 193 2.83 -12.87 17.69
C ASP A 193 3.02 -12.04 16.41
N GLU A 194 3.78 -10.96 16.52
CA GLU A 194 4.22 -10.13 15.41
C GLU A 194 5.66 -10.51 15.05
N LEU A 195 5.89 -11.01 13.84
CA LEU A 195 7.19 -11.55 13.44
C LEU A 195 8.09 -10.55 12.70
N GLY A 196 7.67 -9.30 12.62
CA GLY A 196 8.45 -8.19 12.07
C GLY A 196 8.46 -8.05 10.55
N THR A 197 8.15 -9.12 9.79
CA THR A 197 8.03 -9.09 8.33
C THR A 197 6.98 -10.08 7.82
N GLU A 198 6.38 -9.80 6.66
CA GLU A 198 5.50 -10.73 5.96
C GLU A 198 6.19 -12.08 5.68
N ALA A 199 7.43 -12.03 5.21
CA ALA A 199 8.19 -13.24 4.91
C ALA A 199 8.41 -14.13 6.13
N ALA A 200 8.68 -13.55 7.30
CA ALA A 200 8.80 -14.31 8.54
C ALA A 200 7.45 -14.92 8.96
N ALA A 201 6.35 -14.17 8.80
CA ALA A 201 5.01 -14.67 9.13
C ALA A 201 4.56 -15.82 8.22
N ILE A 202 4.98 -15.83 6.95
CA ILE A 202 4.65 -16.92 6.00
C ILE A 202 5.54 -18.15 6.23
N ALA A 203 6.76 -17.99 6.73
CA ALA A 203 7.73 -19.08 6.93
C ALA A 203 7.41 -19.96 8.15
N GLU A 204 6.63 -19.49 9.10
CA GLU A 204 6.19 -20.20 10.31
C GLU A 204 4.95 -21.07 10.06
#